data_cef1632eba334649b3306c74792def81
#
_entry.id   cef1632eba334649b3306c74792def81
#
_cell.length_a   1.000
_cell.length_b   1.000
_cell.length_c   1.000
_cell.angle_alpha   90.00
_cell.angle_beta   90.00
_cell.angle_gamma   90.00
#
_symmetry.space_group_name_H-M   'P 1'
#
loop_
_entity.id
_entity.type
_entity.pdbx_description
1 polymer ?
#
loop_
_entity_poly.entity_id
_entity_poly.type
_entity_poly.pdbx_seq_one_letter_code
_entity_poly.pdbx_strand_id
1 'polypeptide(L)'
;MAEVTRVPLQPIEKGSLLKFWLGVLVGAALAGAVAWFTSLPDTVSVDVVTAGEGDFPQETDAVFVEYVGKLADGTVFDQSPDQPPAPEEIAHLIPQGAYMQLDGVVPGFREGVLQMQKGGSYVIEIPSDMAYGANPPPGSPIPANADLTFEITLHEIMSQEELEQRAMEINLIMQQAQAEAGGEAVAE
;
A
#
# COMPACT_ATOMS: atom_id res chain seq x y z
N MET A 1 69.01 30.30 34.56
CA MET A 1 69.05 30.02 33.10
C MET A 1 68.18 28.84 32.90
N ALA A 2 67.03 29.01 32.20
CA ALA A 2 66.08 27.90 31.90
C ALA A 2 66.55 27.25 30.61
N GLU A 3 66.85 25.96 30.69
CA GLU A 3 67.28 25.14 29.57
C GLU A 3 66.00 24.76 28.73
N VAL A 4 65.94 25.30 27.54
CA VAL A 4 64.85 25.03 26.62
C VAL A 4 65.08 23.63 25.96
N THR A 5 64.43 22.64 26.49
CA THR A 5 64.45 21.28 25.90
C THR A 5 63.77 21.33 24.53
N ARG A 6 64.54 21.29 23.45
CA ARG A 6 64.00 21.15 22.07
C ARG A 6 63.62 19.68 21.81
N VAL A 7 62.35 19.45 21.75
CA VAL A 7 61.84 18.13 21.31
C VAL A 7 62.07 18.01 19.78
N PRO A 8 62.82 17.02 19.31
CA PRO A 8 63.06 16.86 17.88
C PRO A 8 61.76 16.41 17.21
N LEU A 9 61.26 17.21 16.27
CA LEU A 9 60.16 16.82 15.41
C LEU A 9 60.66 15.75 14.45
N GLN A 10 60.16 14.54 14.60
CA GLN A 10 60.46 13.45 13.66
C GLN A 10 59.82 13.75 12.29
N PRO A 11 60.56 13.61 11.18
CA PRO A 11 60.00 13.82 9.85
C PRO A 11 58.96 12.73 9.57
N ILE A 12 57.76 13.14 9.10
CA ILE A 12 56.69 12.24 8.72
C ILE A 12 57.16 11.43 7.48
N GLU A 13 57.26 10.11 7.61
CA GLU A 13 57.58 9.23 6.49
C GLU A 13 56.59 9.43 5.35
N LYS A 14 57.08 9.58 4.11
CA LYS A 14 56.27 9.84 2.90
C LYS A 14 55.16 8.79 2.67
N GLY A 15 55.32 7.55 3.19
CA GLY A 15 54.32 6.51 3.14
C GLY A 15 53.17 6.64 4.16
N SER A 16 53.36 7.41 5.27
CA SER A 16 52.35 7.61 6.30
C SER A 16 51.21 8.52 5.84
N LEU A 17 51.50 9.55 5.06
CA LEU A 17 50.51 10.46 4.50
C LEU A 17 49.59 9.73 3.47
N LEU A 18 50.17 8.85 2.65
CA LEU A 18 49.38 8.04 1.69
C LEU A 18 48.38 7.13 2.43
N LYS A 19 48.83 6.44 3.48
CA LYS A 19 47.96 5.56 4.31
C LYS A 19 46.87 6.35 5.00
N PHE A 20 47.20 7.56 5.51
CA PHE A 20 46.25 8.47 6.13
C PHE A 20 45.13 8.90 5.14
N TRP A 21 45.53 9.37 3.94
CA TRP A 21 44.58 9.78 2.90
C TRP A 21 43.78 8.63 2.35
N LEU A 22 44.34 7.44 2.25
CA LEU A 22 43.61 6.23 1.84
C LEU A 22 42.55 5.84 2.87
N GLY A 23 42.86 5.96 4.18
CA GLY A 23 41.90 5.78 5.27
C GLY A 23 40.75 6.81 5.21
N VAL A 24 41.07 8.08 4.96
CA VAL A 24 40.06 9.14 4.80
C VAL A 24 39.15 8.89 3.60
N LEU A 25 39.70 8.47 2.46
CA LEU A 25 38.90 8.14 1.27
C LEU A 25 38.00 6.94 1.50
N VAL A 26 38.50 5.89 2.13
CA VAL A 26 37.67 4.71 2.46
C VAL A 26 36.57 5.11 3.47
N GLY A 27 36.89 5.90 4.48
CA GLY A 27 35.91 6.40 5.44
C GLY A 27 34.84 7.28 4.78
N ALA A 28 35.22 8.16 3.87
CA ALA A 28 34.30 9.00 3.11
C ALA A 28 33.43 8.17 2.15
N ALA A 29 33.99 7.15 1.52
CA ALA A 29 33.24 6.24 0.65
C ALA A 29 32.20 5.42 1.45
N LEU A 30 32.58 4.90 2.62
CA LEU A 30 31.67 4.18 3.52
C LEU A 30 30.58 5.10 4.05
N ALA A 31 30.92 6.32 4.51
CA ALA A 31 29.94 7.29 4.95
C ALA A 31 28.99 7.70 3.81
N GLY A 32 29.50 7.88 2.59
CA GLY A 32 28.70 8.15 1.39
C GLY A 32 27.77 6.99 1.04
N ALA A 33 28.25 5.74 1.15
CA ALA A 33 27.44 4.57 0.92
C ALA A 33 26.32 4.43 1.96
N VAL A 34 26.61 4.65 3.24
CA VAL A 34 25.59 4.64 4.30
C VAL A 34 24.57 5.75 4.06
N ALA A 35 25.02 6.99 3.79
CA ALA A 35 24.12 8.11 3.48
C ALA A 35 23.26 7.84 2.25
N TRP A 36 23.81 7.20 1.23
CA TRP A 36 23.04 6.78 0.03
C TRP A 36 21.96 5.76 0.40
N PHE A 37 22.31 4.72 1.15
CA PHE A 37 21.35 3.68 1.58
C PHE A 37 20.22 4.23 2.45
N THR A 38 20.52 5.18 3.34
CA THR A 38 19.52 5.83 4.22
C THR A 38 18.73 6.94 3.52
N SER A 39 19.10 7.32 2.29
CA SER A 39 18.41 8.33 1.49
C SER A 39 17.56 7.72 0.37
N LEU A 40 17.53 6.39 0.24
CA LEU A 40 16.58 5.73 -0.66
C LEU A 40 15.18 5.97 -0.12
N PRO A 41 14.23 6.40 -0.96
CA PRO A 41 12.84 6.53 -0.53
C PRO A 41 12.34 5.16 -0.07
N ASP A 42 11.59 5.16 1.00
CA ASP A 42 10.88 3.97 1.45
C ASP A 42 9.87 3.60 0.35
N THR A 43 9.88 2.34 -0.06
CA THR A 43 8.98 1.82 -1.10
C THR A 43 7.95 0.91 -0.48
N VAL A 44 6.79 0.83 -1.12
CA VAL A 44 5.76 -0.13 -0.72
C VAL A 44 6.30 -1.55 -0.86
N SER A 45 6.18 -2.34 0.19
CA SER A 45 6.46 -3.78 0.16
C SER A 45 5.17 -4.54 -0.08
N VAL A 46 5.19 -5.52 -0.99
CA VAL A 46 4.05 -6.39 -1.30
C VAL A 46 4.46 -7.83 -1.14
N ASP A 47 3.97 -8.46 -0.08
CA ASP A 47 4.22 -9.87 0.20
C ASP A 47 3.03 -10.72 -0.26
N VAL A 48 3.30 -11.74 -1.07
CA VAL A 48 2.28 -12.64 -1.60
C VAL A 48 1.98 -13.74 -0.59
N VAL A 49 0.80 -13.76 -0.03
CA VAL A 49 0.30 -14.83 0.85
C VAL A 49 -0.29 -15.97 0.01
N THR A 50 -1.16 -15.61 -0.92
CA THR A 50 -1.72 -16.52 -1.92
C THR A 50 -1.67 -15.82 -3.27
N ALA A 51 -1.05 -16.47 -4.24
CA ALA A 51 -0.96 -15.90 -5.59
C ALA A 51 -2.35 -15.85 -6.23
N GLY A 52 -2.66 -14.71 -6.84
CA GLY A 52 -3.82 -14.58 -7.71
C GLY A 52 -3.51 -15.03 -9.13
N GLU A 53 -4.49 -14.91 -10.01
CA GLU A 53 -4.40 -15.27 -11.42
C GLU A 53 -4.96 -14.14 -12.30
N GLY A 54 -4.46 -14.02 -13.53
CA GLY A 54 -4.94 -13.05 -14.51
C GLY A 54 -4.18 -11.74 -14.55
N ASP A 55 -4.86 -10.70 -15.03
CA ASP A 55 -4.27 -9.39 -15.24
C ASP A 55 -4.13 -8.60 -13.93
N PHE A 56 -3.25 -7.60 -13.96
CA PHE A 56 -3.10 -6.63 -12.88
C PHE A 56 -4.07 -5.47 -13.07
N PRO A 57 -4.57 -4.84 -11.98
CA PRO A 57 -5.42 -3.66 -12.08
C PRO A 57 -4.69 -2.50 -12.79
N GLN A 58 -5.46 -1.68 -13.48
CA GLN A 58 -5.01 -0.39 -13.99
C GLN A 58 -5.46 0.74 -13.05
N GLU A 59 -4.83 1.90 -13.13
CA GLU A 59 -5.17 3.05 -12.26
C GLU A 59 -6.63 3.51 -12.39
N THR A 60 -7.25 3.25 -13.56
CA THR A 60 -8.64 3.62 -13.86
C THR A 60 -9.65 2.56 -13.48
N ASP A 61 -9.19 1.37 -13.08
CA ASP A 61 -10.09 0.27 -12.74
C ASP A 61 -10.67 0.43 -11.35
N ALA A 62 -11.84 -0.14 -11.17
CA ALA A 62 -12.41 -0.38 -9.86
C ALA A 62 -11.98 -1.77 -9.36
N VAL A 63 -11.65 -1.85 -8.09
CA VAL A 63 -11.30 -3.11 -7.43
C VAL A 63 -12.29 -3.44 -6.33
N PHE A 64 -12.51 -4.72 -6.12
CA PHE A 64 -13.32 -5.25 -5.02
C PHE A 64 -12.40 -6.04 -4.10
N VAL A 65 -12.23 -5.52 -2.87
CA VAL A 65 -11.23 -6.02 -1.93
C VAL A 65 -11.84 -6.28 -0.56
N GLU A 66 -11.36 -7.31 0.08
CA GLU A 66 -11.46 -7.47 1.54
C GLU A 66 -10.13 -7.05 2.14
N TYR A 67 -10.15 -6.17 3.14
CA TYR A 67 -8.91 -5.70 3.76
C TYR A 67 -9.03 -5.49 5.25
N VAL A 68 -7.89 -5.59 5.94
CA VAL A 68 -7.71 -5.20 7.33
C VAL A 68 -6.46 -4.35 7.42
N GLY A 69 -6.62 -3.09 7.83
CA GLY A 69 -5.55 -2.14 8.07
C GLY A 69 -5.07 -2.16 9.51
N LYS A 70 -3.77 -2.33 9.72
CA LYS A 70 -3.12 -2.49 11.02
C LYS A 70 -1.96 -1.49 11.19
N LEU A 71 -1.77 -1.04 12.41
CA LEU A 71 -0.57 -0.32 12.85
C LEU A 71 0.55 -1.32 13.21
N ALA A 72 1.76 -0.83 13.39
CA ALA A 72 2.94 -1.65 13.74
C ALA A 72 2.78 -2.44 15.06
N ASP A 73 1.91 -1.98 15.97
CA ASP A 73 1.59 -2.68 17.22
C ASP A 73 0.48 -3.73 17.06
N GLY A 74 -0.05 -3.93 15.84
CA GLY A 74 -1.15 -4.83 15.54
C GLY A 74 -2.55 -4.24 15.75
N THR A 75 -2.67 -2.99 16.17
CA THR A 75 -3.96 -2.31 16.32
C THR A 75 -4.64 -2.18 14.96
N VAL A 76 -5.86 -2.71 14.83
CA VAL A 76 -6.69 -2.51 13.63
C VAL A 76 -7.25 -1.10 13.65
N PHE A 77 -6.98 -0.32 12.62
CA PHE A 77 -7.48 1.04 12.49
C PHE A 77 -8.61 1.17 11.46
N ASP A 78 -8.66 0.23 10.51
CA ASP A 78 -9.68 0.19 9.45
C ASP A 78 -9.85 -1.23 8.92
N GLN A 79 -11.03 -1.54 8.40
CA GLN A 79 -11.30 -2.82 7.72
C GLN A 79 -12.47 -2.66 6.76
N SER A 80 -12.50 -3.51 5.74
CA SER A 80 -13.66 -3.59 4.84
C SER A 80 -14.93 -3.93 5.63
N PRO A 81 -16.08 -3.28 5.30
CA PRO A 81 -17.36 -3.61 5.94
C PRO A 81 -17.80 -5.02 5.54
N ASP A 82 -18.50 -5.69 6.46
CA ASP A 82 -19.17 -6.95 6.14
C ASP A 82 -20.22 -6.72 5.03
N GLN A 83 -20.14 -7.51 3.97
CA GLN A 83 -21.10 -7.42 2.88
C GLN A 83 -22.34 -8.26 3.21
N PRO A 84 -23.54 -7.64 3.26
CA PRO A 84 -24.77 -8.42 3.46
C PRO A 84 -25.03 -9.32 2.25
N PRO A 85 -25.71 -10.46 2.44
CA PRO A 85 -26.04 -11.35 1.34
C PRO A 85 -26.91 -10.61 0.32
N ALA A 86 -26.54 -10.72 -0.96
CA ALA A 86 -27.30 -10.16 -2.05
C ALA A 86 -28.54 -11.02 -2.34
N PRO A 87 -29.63 -10.43 -2.89
CA PRO A 87 -30.76 -11.20 -3.43
C PRO A 87 -30.28 -12.25 -4.42
N GLU A 88 -30.91 -13.45 -4.41
CA GLU A 88 -30.46 -14.59 -5.25
C GLU A 88 -30.40 -14.23 -6.74
N GLU A 89 -31.33 -13.39 -7.21
CA GLU A 89 -31.47 -12.98 -8.59
C GLU A 89 -30.25 -12.22 -9.12
N ILE A 90 -29.57 -11.47 -8.24
CA ILE A 90 -28.42 -10.63 -8.60
C ILE A 90 -27.12 -11.04 -7.90
N ALA A 91 -27.14 -12.06 -7.04
CA ALA A 91 -26.00 -12.46 -6.25
C ALA A 91 -24.76 -12.80 -7.09
N HIS A 92 -24.97 -13.36 -8.28
CA HIS A 92 -23.92 -13.69 -9.24
C HIS A 92 -23.31 -12.46 -9.94
N LEU A 93 -23.95 -11.30 -9.87
CA LEU A 93 -23.49 -10.04 -10.46
C LEU A 93 -22.80 -9.12 -9.44
N ILE A 94 -22.93 -9.40 -8.15
CA ILE A 94 -22.34 -8.59 -7.08
C ILE A 94 -21.01 -9.21 -6.65
N PRO A 95 -19.87 -8.54 -6.90
CA PRO A 95 -18.58 -9.02 -6.44
C PRO A 95 -18.51 -9.06 -4.93
N GLN A 96 -17.70 -9.96 -4.40
CA GLN A 96 -17.37 -9.98 -2.99
C GLN A 96 -16.37 -8.86 -2.67
N GLY A 97 -16.44 -8.36 -1.43
CA GLY A 97 -15.55 -7.32 -0.93
C GLY A 97 -16.08 -5.90 -1.12
N ALA A 98 -15.36 -4.95 -0.56
CA ALA A 98 -15.66 -3.53 -0.67
C ALA A 98 -15.25 -2.98 -2.04
N TYR A 99 -16.14 -2.23 -2.67
CA TYR A 99 -15.83 -1.45 -3.86
C TYR A 99 -14.83 -0.33 -3.53
N MET A 100 -13.80 -0.20 -4.34
CA MET A 100 -12.78 0.83 -4.16
C MET A 100 -12.28 1.36 -5.50
N GLN A 101 -12.19 2.69 -5.61
CA GLN A 101 -11.53 3.37 -6.72
C GLN A 101 -10.11 3.75 -6.29
N LEU A 102 -9.13 3.45 -7.14
CA LEU A 102 -7.72 3.62 -6.80
C LEU A 102 -7.26 5.09 -6.78
N ASP A 103 -8.03 6.02 -7.36
CA ASP A 103 -7.77 7.45 -7.32
C ASP A 103 -8.11 8.10 -5.95
N GLY A 104 -8.98 7.46 -5.16
CA GLY A 104 -9.44 7.94 -3.85
C GLY A 104 -8.63 7.45 -2.64
N VAL A 105 -7.61 6.62 -2.83
CA VAL A 105 -6.83 6.00 -1.75
C VAL A 105 -5.44 6.63 -1.61
N VAL A 106 -4.77 6.37 -0.47
CA VAL A 106 -3.39 6.85 -0.27
C VAL A 106 -2.44 6.25 -1.32
N PRO A 107 -1.40 7.00 -1.74
CA PRO A 107 -0.51 6.58 -2.83
C PRO A 107 0.08 5.19 -2.66
N GLY A 108 0.51 4.84 -1.46
CA GLY A 108 1.09 3.52 -1.16
C GLY A 108 0.09 2.38 -1.29
N PHE A 109 -1.17 2.57 -0.89
CA PHE A 109 -2.21 1.56 -1.07
C PHE A 109 -2.47 1.29 -2.56
N ARG A 110 -2.60 2.36 -3.36
CA ARG A 110 -2.74 2.26 -4.82
C ARG A 110 -1.57 1.51 -5.45
N GLU A 111 -0.34 1.89 -5.12
CA GLU A 111 0.87 1.24 -5.65
C GLU A 111 0.93 -0.25 -5.29
N GLY A 112 0.53 -0.59 -4.07
CA GLY A 112 0.43 -1.99 -3.63
C GLY A 112 -0.61 -2.78 -4.41
N VAL A 113 -1.84 -2.24 -4.55
CA VAL A 113 -2.93 -2.93 -5.26
C VAL A 113 -2.62 -3.12 -6.74
N LEU A 114 -1.93 -2.17 -7.40
CA LEU A 114 -1.50 -2.31 -8.80
C LEU A 114 -0.52 -3.47 -9.04
N GLN A 115 0.06 -4.05 -7.98
CA GLN A 115 0.94 -5.21 -8.05
C GLN A 115 0.23 -6.53 -7.73
N MET A 116 -1.09 -6.51 -7.47
CA MET A 116 -1.89 -7.68 -7.10
C MET A 116 -2.62 -8.25 -8.30
N GLN A 117 -2.94 -9.54 -8.23
CA GLN A 117 -3.77 -10.23 -9.22
C GLN A 117 -5.06 -10.71 -8.58
N LYS A 118 -6.12 -10.79 -9.39
CA LYS A 118 -7.44 -11.26 -8.97
C LYS A 118 -7.37 -12.63 -8.27
N GLY A 119 -8.11 -12.78 -7.17
CA GLY A 119 -8.18 -14.00 -6.37
C GLY A 119 -6.99 -14.21 -5.43
N GLY A 120 -6.02 -13.31 -5.44
CA GLY A 120 -4.85 -13.38 -4.55
C GLY A 120 -5.08 -12.71 -3.21
N SER A 121 -4.28 -13.12 -2.22
CA SER A 121 -4.19 -12.49 -0.90
C SER A 121 -2.77 -12.01 -0.65
N TYR A 122 -2.65 -10.80 -0.13
CA TYR A 122 -1.38 -10.07 -0.03
C TYR A 122 -1.28 -9.35 1.30
N VAL A 123 -0.06 -9.13 1.76
CA VAL A 123 0.25 -8.18 2.82
C VAL A 123 1.04 -7.05 2.20
N ILE A 124 0.56 -5.82 2.36
CA ILE A 124 1.30 -4.63 1.92
C ILE A 124 1.74 -3.83 3.12
N GLU A 125 3.00 -3.40 3.10
CA GLU A 125 3.55 -2.46 4.06
C GLU A 125 3.77 -1.13 3.36
N ILE A 126 3.14 -0.09 3.89
CA ILE A 126 3.12 1.25 3.31
C ILE A 126 3.86 2.18 4.27
N PRO A 127 5.00 2.75 3.85
CA PRO A 127 5.70 3.73 4.65
C PRO A 127 4.86 5.00 4.83
N SER A 128 5.05 5.67 5.93
CA SER A 128 4.21 6.79 6.37
C SER A 128 4.14 7.94 5.36
N ASP A 129 5.19 8.19 4.60
CA ASP A 129 5.25 9.24 3.57
C ASP A 129 4.40 8.93 2.33
N MET A 130 4.10 7.64 2.09
CA MET A 130 3.17 7.17 1.06
C MET A 130 1.75 6.89 1.61
N ALA A 131 1.53 7.12 2.90
CA ALA A 131 0.26 6.99 3.62
C ALA A 131 -0.26 8.36 4.05
N TYR A 132 -0.47 8.56 5.35
CA TYR A 132 -1.00 9.83 5.89
C TYR A 132 0.08 10.78 6.40
N GLY A 133 1.33 10.36 6.48
CA GLY A 133 2.46 11.19 6.92
C GLY A 133 2.25 11.83 8.30
N ALA A 134 2.60 13.10 8.39
CA ALA A 134 2.46 13.87 9.62
C ALA A 134 1.01 14.30 9.95
N ASN A 135 0.05 14.11 9.02
CA ASN A 135 -1.31 14.63 9.12
C ASN A 135 -2.37 13.54 8.92
N PRO A 136 -2.49 12.57 9.85
CA PRO A 136 -3.53 11.54 9.77
C PRO A 136 -4.93 12.16 9.87
N PRO A 137 -5.98 11.46 9.39
CA PRO A 137 -7.35 11.94 9.45
C PRO A 137 -7.78 12.25 10.88
N PRO A 138 -8.48 13.37 11.11
CA PRO A 138 -8.95 13.75 12.44
C PRO A 138 -9.85 12.67 13.04
N GLY A 139 -9.54 12.21 14.25
CA GLY A 139 -10.33 11.19 14.95
C GLY A 139 -9.99 9.75 14.60
N SER A 140 -9.06 9.51 13.66
CA SER A 140 -8.53 8.17 13.42
C SER A 140 -7.54 7.76 14.51
N PRO A 141 -7.38 6.46 14.81
CA PRO A 141 -6.39 5.98 15.75
C PRO A 141 -4.96 5.97 15.19
N ILE A 142 -4.75 6.47 13.96
CA ILE A 142 -3.45 6.44 13.29
C ILE A 142 -2.56 7.55 13.85
N PRO A 143 -1.37 7.22 14.39
CA PRO A 143 -0.39 8.22 14.82
C PRO A 143 0.22 8.98 13.64
N ALA A 144 0.75 10.19 13.91
CA ALA A 144 1.54 10.90 12.90
C ALA A 144 2.81 10.10 12.54
N ASN A 145 3.11 10.05 11.23
CA ASN A 145 4.23 9.30 10.67
C ASN A 145 4.21 7.80 10.99
N ALA A 146 3.03 7.20 11.09
CA ALA A 146 2.87 5.77 11.26
C ALA A 146 2.94 5.05 9.90
N ASP A 147 3.74 4.01 9.84
CA ASP A 147 3.69 3.04 8.75
C ASP A 147 2.43 2.17 8.90
N LEU A 148 1.86 1.78 7.79
CA LEU A 148 0.60 1.02 7.75
C LEU A 148 0.84 -0.35 7.12
N THR A 149 0.21 -1.36 7.70
CA THR A 149 0.17 -2.71 7.13
C THR A 149 -1.26 -3.05 6.76
N PHE A 150 -1.48 -3.51 5.53
CA PHE A 150 -2.78 -4.00 5.09
C PHE A 150 -2.68 -5.47 4.68
N GLU A 151 -3.57 -6.27 5.22
CA GLU A 151 -3.87 -7.61 4.71
C GLU A 151 -5.02 -7.47 3.73
N ILE A 152 -4.82 -7.85 2.47
CA ILE A 152 -5.79 -7.61 1.38
C ILE A 152 -6.04 -8.88 0.61
N THR A 153 -7.32 -9.17 0.33
CA THR A 153 -7.73 -10.15 -0.68
C THR A 153 -8.41 -9.42 -1.83
N LEU A 154 -7.87 -9.55 -3.04
CA LEU A 154 -8.40 -8.94 -4.25
C LEU A 154 -9.37 -9.90 -4.93
N HIS A 155 -10.67 -9.64 -4.81
CA HIS A 155 -11.71 -10.52 -5.35
C HIS A 155 -12.00 -10.29 -6.83
N GLU A 156 -12.13 -9.01 -7.24
CA GLU A 156 -12.50 -8.67 -8.61
C GLU A 156 -11.82 -7.38 -9.06
N ILE A 157 -11.58 -7.28 -10.36
CA ILE A 157 -11.09 -6.09 -11.04
C ILE A 157 -12.08 -5.79 -12.15
N MET A 158 -12.55 -4.56 -12.27
CA MET A 158 -13.47 -4.14 -13.31
C MET A 158 -13.06 -2.81 -13.92
N SER A 159 -13.07 -2.75 -15.23
CA SER A 159 -13.02 -1.49 -15.95
C SER A 159 -14.28 -0.66 -15.68
N GLN A 160 -14.22 0.65 -15.92
CA GLN A 160 -15.39 1.52 -15.79
C GLN A 160 -16.55 1.07 -16.70
N GLU A 161 -16.23 0.58 -17.90
CA GLU A 161 -17.22 0.08 -18.84
C GLU A 161 -17.93 -1.17 -18.31
N GLU A 162 -17.19 -2.14 -17.78
CA GLU A 162 -17.75 -3.35 -17.17
C GLU A 162 -18.61 -3.05 -15.95
N LEU A 163 -18.18 -2.06 -15.15
CA LEU A 163 -18.92 -1.60 -13.98
C LEU A 163 -20.27 -1.00 -14.38
N GLU A 164 -20.28 -0.15 -15.41
CA GLU A 164 -21.50 0.46 -15.95
C GLU A 164 -22.45 -0.60 -16.54
N GLN A 165 -21.92 -1.53 -17.33
CA GLN A 165 -22.70 -2.63 -17.91
C GLN A 165 -23.34 -3.49 -16.81
N ARG A 166 -22.60 -3.87 -15.80
CA ARG A 166 -23.09 -4.66 -14.67
C ARG A 166 -24.14 -3.91 -13.86
N ALA A 167 -23.94 -2.62 -13.63
CA ALA A 167 -24.93 -1.79 -12.94
C ALA A 167 -26.24 -1.69 -13.73
N MET A 168 -26.19 -1.59 -15.07
CA MET A 168 -27.38 -1.60 -15.91
C MET A 168 -28.12 -2.94 -15.85
N GLU A 169 -27.39 -4.06 -15.87
CA GLU A 169 -27.96 -5.41 -15.78
C GLU A 169 -28.67 -5.62 -14.43
N ILE A 170 -28.02 -5.26 -13.33
CA ILE A 170 -28.61 -5.30 -11.98
C ILE A 170 -29.90 -4.48 -11.94
N ASN A 171 -29.88 -3.25 -12.46
CA ASN A 171 -31.06 -2.39 -12.47
C ASN A 171 -32.22 -2.99 -13.27
N LEU A 172 -31.92 -3.62 -14.41
CA LEU A 172 -32.94 -4.27 -15.25
C LEU A 172 -33.60 -5.45 -14.51
N ILE A 173 -32.79 -6.32 -13.89
CA ILE A 173 -33.29 -7.47 -13.13
C ILE A 173 -34.14 -6.99 -11.94
N MET A 174 -33.69 -5.98 -11.21
CA MET A 174 -34.42 -5.42 -10.07
C MET A 174 -35.78 -4.79 -10.50
N GLN A 175 -35.82 -4.13 -11.66
CA GLN A 175 -37.08 -3.60 -12.20
C GLN A 175 -38.06 -4.71 -12.61
N GLN A 176 -37.57 -5.80 -13.22
CA GLN A 176 -38.38 -6.95 -13.57
C GLN A 176 -38.96 -7.63 -12.33
N ALA A 177 -38.15 -7.89 -11.32
CA ALA A 177 -38.58 -8.47 -10.05
C ALA A 177 -39.64 -7.61 -9.34
N GLN A 178 -39.48 -6.28 -9.36
CA GLN A 178 -40.49 -5.37 -8.80
C GLN A 178 -41.81 -5.37 -9.59
N ALA A 179 -41.74 -5.46 -10.92
CA ALA A 179 -42.94 -5.53 -11.77
C ALA A 179 -43.72 -6.82 -11.54
N GLU A 180 -43.03 -7.93 -11.37
CA GLU A 180 -43.67 -9.24 -11.07
C GLU A 180 -44.32 -9.22 -9.70
N ALA A 181 -43.64 -8.74 -8.67
CA ALA A 181 -44.19 -8.62 -7.33
C ALA A 181 -45.36 -7.65 -7.23
N GLY A 182 -45.34 -6.56 -8.02
CA GLY A 182 -46.45 -5.60 -8.10
C GLY A 182 -47.67 -6.14 -8.87
N GLY A 183 -47.45 -7.05 -9.82
CA GLY A 183 -48.52 -7.70 -10.62
C GLY A 183 -49.35 -8.72 -9.82
N GLU A 184 -48.72 -9.43 -8.87
CA GLU A 184 -49.42 -10.39 -8.01
C GLU A 184 -50.31 -9.69 -6.97
N ALA A 185 -49.91 -8.51 -6.48
CA ALA A 185 -50.68 -7.75 -5.47
C ALA A 185 -51.98 -7.12 -6.01
N VAL A 186 -52.21 -7.11 -7.32
CA VAL A 186 -53.42 -6.53 -7.96
C VAL A 186 -54.41 -7.61 -8.39
N ALA A 187 -54.03 -8.89 -8.28
CA ALA A 187 -54.85 -10.03 -8.75
C ALA A 187 -55.65 -10.72 -7.61
N GLU A 188 -55.59 -10.25 -6.36
CA GLU A 188 -56.43 -10.63 -5.24
C GLU A 188 -57.51 -9.54 -4.99
#